data_769fac44eb00770c70b8b0ad35ea0154
#
_entry.id   769fac44eb00770c70b8b0ad35ea0154
#
_cell.length_a   1.000
_cell.length_b   1.000
_cell.length_c   1.000
_cell.angle_alpha   90.00
_cell.angle_beta   90.00
_cell.angle_gamma   90.00
#
_symmetry.space_group_name_H-M   'P 1'
#
loop_
_entity.id
_entity.type
_entity.pdbx_description
1 polymer ?
#
loop_
_entity_poly.entity_id
_entity_poly.type
_entity_poly.pdbx_seq_one_letter_code
_entity_poly.pdbx_strand_id
1 'polypeptide(L)'
;MRQKAAYFFIFLITLFLLSVEISMAEASEPEVEKLRAEFEKIVGFKLTLEEGYLRLVLEDAVEKILSIKENGQSQYFIYVDRNPEKQIILICFFDSVRKNITVIGADKISTGNQNRRGYFITPVGVFEHTIKNRGYRALGTKNEKGWRGLGIKGSRVWDFGWQKTPKDNQEVEIRLLLHATDPVFGEKRLGKIDSKGCIRISGKLNKFLDHYGILDKDYEEQKHLKGISWLLRTNREPMIYGGKYLLIGDSAKR
;
A
#
# COMPACT_ATOMS: atom_id res chain seq x y z
N MET A 1 -32.86 -42.64 13.40
CA MET A 1 -33.32 -41.40 12.75
C MET A 1 -32.52 -40.14 13.16
N ARG A 2 -32.12 -39.96 14.42
CA ARG A 2 -31.36 -38.77 14.90
C ARG A 2 -29.97 -38.59 14.29
N GLN A 3 -29.23 -39.67 14.03
CA GLN A 3 -27.87 -39.57 13.43
C GLN A 3 -27.90 -39.10 11.96
N LYS A 4 -28.84 -39.54 11.16
CA LYS A 4 -28.98 -39.11 9.72
C LYS A 4 -29.32 -37.63 9.58
N ALA A 5 -30.08 -37.05 10.53
CA ALA A 5 -30.44 -35.64 10.53
C ALA A 5 -29.20 -34.75 10.89
N ALA A 6 -28.31 -35.20 11.77
CA ALA A 6 -27.08 -34.47 12.14
C ALA A 6 -26.10 -34.37 10.95
N TYR A 7 -25.90 -35.45 10.20
CA TYR A 7 -25.02 -35.43 9.01
C TYR A 7 -25.58 -34.59 7.90
N PHE A 8 -26.89 -34.56 7.69
CA PHE A 8 -27.55 -33.72 6.71
C PHE A 8 -27.40 -32.23 7.06
N PHE A 9 -27.50 -31.88 8.34
CA PHE A 9 -27.36 -30.52 8.82
C PHE A 9 -25.91 -30.02 8.71
N ILE A 10 -24.93 -30.87 9.04
CA ILE A 10 -23.49 -30.56 8.87
C ILE A 10 -23.15 -30.38 7.38
N PHE A 11 -23.68 -31.24 6.50
CA PHE A 11 -23.47 -31.13 5.06
C PHE A 11 -24.08 -29.84 4.46
N LEU A 12 -25.27 -29.43 4.94
CA LEU A 12 -25.90 -28.16 4.54
C LEU A 12 -25.12 -26.94 5.01
N ILE A 13 -24.57 -26.96 6.24
CA ILE A 13 -23.75 -25.87 6.76
C ILE A 13 -22.42 -25.76 5.99
N THR A 14 -21.76 -26.87 5.68
CA THR A 14 -20.53 -26.85 4.87
C THR A 14 -20.78 -26.39 3.44
N LEU A 15 -21.89 -26.79 2.81
CA LEU A 15 -22.28 -26.32 1.49
C LEU A 15 -22.60 -24.82 1.47
N PHE A 16 -23.26 -24.32 2.51
CA PHE A 16 -23.57 -22.90 2.69
C PHE A 16 -22.29 -22.07 2.91
N LEU A 17 -21.35 -22.53 3.73
CA LEU A 17 -20.07 -21.88 3.95
C LEU A 17 -19.23 -21.84 2.65
N LEU A 18 -19.17 -22.94 1.90
CA LEU A 18 -18.51 -22.97 0.60
C LEU A 18 -19.16 -22.01 -0.41
N SER A 19 -20.49 -21.94 -0.44
CA SER A 19 -21.20 -21.03 -1.35
C SER A 19 -20.98 -19.55 -1.01
N VAL A 20 -20.86 -19.22 0.28
CA VAL A 20 -20.53 -17.85 0.75
C VAL A 20 -19.10 -17.47 0.37
N GLU A 21 -18.13 -18.38 0.53
CA GLU A 21 -16.74 -18.12 0.12
C GLU A 21 -16.60 -17.95 -1.39
N ILE A 22 -17.25 -18.77 -2.20
CA ILE A 22 -17.28 -18.65 -3.67
C ILE A 22 -17.96 -17.32 -4.06
N SER A 23 -19.06 -16.94 -3.43
CA SER A 23 -19.76 -15.68 -3.69
C SER A 23 -18.90 -14.46 -3.33
N MET A 24 -18.12 -14.50 -2.25
CA MET A 24 -17.22 -13.42 -1.88
C MET A 24 -16.02 -13.30 -2.84
N ALA A 25 -15.47 -14.41 -3.34
CA ALA A 25 -14.39 -14.40 -4.32
C ALA A 25 -14.84 -13.86 -5.69
N GLU A 26 -16.05 -14.20 -6.14
CA GLU A 26 -16.67 -13.63 -7.37
C GLU A 26 -17.00 -12.14 -7.20
N ALA A 27 -17.43 -11.70 -6.02
CA ALA A 27 -17.77 -10.30 -5.76
C ALA A 27 -16.56 -9.36 -5.79
N SER A 28 -15.35 -9.85 -5.59
CA SER A 28 -14.14 -9.02 -5.60
C SER A 28 -13.61 -8.70 -7.00
N GLU A 29 -13.83 -9.56 -7.99
CA GLU A 29 -13.34 -9.35 -9.36
C GLU A 29 -13.88 -8.07 -10.03
N PRO A 30 -15.18 -7.75 -9.97
CA PRO A 30 -15.72 -6.51 -10.53
C PRO A 30 -15.14 -5.25 -9.87
N GLU A 31 -14.88 -5.30 -8.55
CA GLU A 31 -14.26 -4.19 -7.81
C GLU A 31 -12.80 -3.99 -8.25
N VAL A 32 -12.05 -5.07 -8.39
CA VAL A 32 -10.65 -5.07 -8.84
C VAL A 32 -10.53 -4.48 -10.25
N GLU A 33 -11.38 -4.91 -11.19
CA GLU A 33 -11.37 -4.39 -12.56
C GLU A 33 -11.80 -2.91 -12.63
N LYS A 34 -12.83 -2.52 -11.86
CA LYS A 34 -13.20 -1.10 -11.72
C LYS A 34 -12.04 -0.27 -11.22
N LEU A 35 -11.36 -0.72 -10.17
CA LEU A 35 -10.24 0.01 -9.58
C LEU A 35 -9.05 0.11 -10.53
N ARG A 36 -8.80 -0.93 -11.35
CA ARG A 36 -7.78 -0.91 -12.40
C ARG A 36 -8.07 0.14 -13.46
N ALA A 37 -9.32 0.20 -13.95
CA ALA A 37 -9.74 1.20 -14.91
C ALA A 37 -9.61 2.64 -14.36
N GLU A 38 -9.98 2.86 -13.11
CA GLU A 38 -9.83 4.16 -12.46
C GLU A 38 -8.35 4.51 -12.21
N PHE A 39 -7.49 3.52 -11.91
CA PHE A 39 -6.05 3.75 -11.83
C PHE A 39 -5.48 4.24 -13.17
N GLU A 40 -5.80 3.60 -14.27
CA GLU A 40 -5.36 4.00 -15.61
C GLU A 40 -5.83 5.41 -15.95
N LYS A 41 -7.05 5.77 -15.61
CA LYS A 41 -7.64 7.08 -15.86
C LYS A 41 -6.99 8.20 -15.03
N ILE A 42 -6.76 7.97 -13.73
CA ILE A 42 -6.31 8.99 -12.77
C ILE A 42 -4.80 9.12 -12.77
N VAL A 43 -4.09 8.01 -12.63
CA VAL A 43 -2.62 8.00 -12.55
C VAL A 43 -2.02 8.06 -13.95
N GLY A 44 -2.64 7.37 -14.92
CA GLY A 44 -2.31 7.50 -16.33
C GLY A 44 -0.94 6.94 -16.71
N PHE A 45 -0.35 6.11 -15.85
CA PHE A 45 0.97 5.54 -16.07
C PHE A 45 0.86 4.04 -16.38
N LYS A 46 1.07 3.68 -17.65
CA LYS A 46 1.26 2.30 -18.08
C LYS A 46 2.73 1.93 -17.93
N LEU A 47 3.11 1.39 -16.79
CA LEU A 47 4.42 0.80 -16.63
C LEU A 47 4.38 -0.62 -17.20
N THR A 48 5.00 -0.83 -18.36
CA THR A 48 5.26 -2.17 -18.86
C THR A 48 6.39 -2.76 -18.04
N LEU A 49 6.05 -3.67 -17.13
CA LEU A 49 7.02 -4.42 -16.35
C LEU A 49 7.43 -5.66 -17.12
N GLU A 50 8.72 -5.94 -17.15
CA GLU A 50 9.24 -7.18 -17.67
C GLU A 50 8.68 -8.36 -16.86
N GLU A 51 8.23 -9.42 -17.54
CA GLU A 51 7.54 -10.55 -16.92
C GLU A 51 8.37 -11.23 -15.82
N GLY A 52 9.68 -11.45 -16.09
CA GLY A 52 10.60 -12.03 -15.11
C GLY A 52 10.76 -11.18 -13.86
N TYR A 53 10.83 -9.86 -14.02
CA TYR A 53 10.86 -8.93 -12.90
C TYR A 53 9.54 -8.93 -12.12
N LEU A 54 8.40 -8.87 -12.81
CA LEU A 54 7.09 -8.89 -12.16
C LEU A 54 6.90 -10.16 -11.33
N ARG A 55 7.28 -11.32 -11.88
CA ARG A 55 7.24 -12.58 -11.13
C ARG A 55 8.07 -12.53 -9.87
N LEU A 56 9.32 -12.06 -9.95
CA LEU A 56 10.22 -11.94 -8.79
C LEU A 56 9.63 -11.09 -7.66
N VAL A 57 9.06 -9.92 -7.98
CA VAL A 57 8.48 -9.04 -6.97
C VAL A 57 7.16 -9.55 -6.42
N LEU A 58 6.36 -10.27 -7.21
CA LEU A 58 5.13 -10.90 -6.74
C LEU A 58 5.40 -12.11 -5.84
N GLU A 59 6.43 -12.90 -6.10
CA GLU A 59 6.87 -13.97 -5.20
C GLU A 59 7.26 -13.38 -3.82
N ASP A 60 8.03 -12.29 -3.79
CA ASP A 60 8.36 -11.58 -2.54
C ASP A 60 7.12 -11.02 -1.84
N ALA A 61 6.20 -10.47 -2.60
CA ALA A 61 4.95 -9.94 -2.06
C ALA A 61 4.08 -11.05 -1.44
N VAL A 62 3.96 -12.21 -2.11
CA VAL A 62 3.24 -13.40 -1.58
C VAL A 62 3.87 -13.88 -0.28
N GLU A 63 5.20 -14.04 -0.25
CA GLU A 63 5.92 -14.45 0.94
C GLU A 63 5.64 -13.52 2.12
N LYS A 64 5.73 -12.21 1.89
CA LYS A 64 5.49 -11.19 2.92
C LYS A 64 4.03 -11.14 3.37
N ILE A 65 3.06 -11.15 2.45
CA ILE A 65 1.65 -11.08 2.82
C ILE A 65 1.22 -12.33 3.61
N LEU A 66 1.70 -13.50 3.23
CA LEU A 66 1.42 -14.76 3.94
C LEU A 66 2.11 -14.87 5.30
N SER A 67 3.20 -14.12 5.53
CA SER A 67 3.87 -14.08 6.85
C SER A 67 3.07 -13.34 7.92
N ILE A 68 2.02 -12.61 7.54
CA ILE A 68 1.16 -11.85 8.46
C ILE A 68 0.21 -12.81 9.16
N LYS A 69 0.33 -12.93 10.48
CA LYS A 69 -0.46 -13.89 11.29
C LYS A 69 -1.98 -13.67 11.22
N GLU A 70 -2.42 -12.43 11.03
CA GLU A 70 -3.85 -12.06 10.99
C GLU A 70 -4.41 -11.98 9.55
N ASN A 71 -3.70 -12.55 8.57
CA ASN A 71 -4.03 -12.41 7.16
C ASN A 71 -5.02 -13.48 6.68
N GLY A 72 -6.23 -13.48 7.25
CA GLY A 72 -7.32 -14.37 6.83
C GLY A 72 -8.28 -13.76 5.81
N GLN A 73 -8.07 -12.52 5.37
CA GLN A 73 -9.03 -11.79 4.52
C GLN A 73 -8.39 -11.26 3.24
N SER A 74 -9.19 -11.29 2.16
CA SER A 74 -8.84 -10.60 0.92
C SER A 74 -8.74 -9.10 1.16
N GLN A 75 -7.70 -8.45 0.60
CA GLN A 75 -7.47 -7.02 0.82
C GLN A 75 -6.55 -6.39 -0.20
N TYR A 76 -6.69 -5.09 -0.38
CA TYR A 76 -5.70 -4.28 -1.07
C TYR A 76 -4.48 -4.05 -0.18
N PHE A 77 -3.32 -3.96 -0.80
CA PHE A 77 -2.07 -3.58 -0.14
C PHE A 77 -1.13 -2.89 -1.13
N ILE A 78 -0.06 -2.31 -0.61
CA ILE A 78 0.97 -1.68 -1.42
C ILE A 78 2.26 -2.49 -1.31
N TYR A 79 2.87 -2.78 -2.45
CA TYR A 79 4.23 -3.30 -2.53
C TYR A 79 5.17 -2.25 -3.11
N VAL A 80 6.34 -2.09 -2.50
CA VAL A 80 7.40 -1.18 -2.93
C VAL A 80 8.67 -1.96 -3.19
N ASP A 81 9.24 -1.85 -4.38
CA ASP A 81 10.60 -2.27 -4.66
C ASP A 81 11.56 -1.08 -4.52
N ARG A 82 12.38 -1.12 -3.46
CA ARG A 82 13.38 -0.09 -3.20
C ARG A 82 14.68 -0.24 -4.00
N ASN A 83 14.80 -1.27 -4.86
CA ASN A 83 15.97 -1.46 -5.73
C ASN A 83 16.31 -0.13 -6.43
N PRO A 84 17.56 0.39 -6.31
CA PRO A 84 17.95 1.67 -6.90
C PRO A 84 17.69 1.79 -8.41
N GLU A 85 17.75 0.67 -9.14
CA GLU A 85 17.53 0.56 -10.58
C GLU A 85 16.03 0.51 -10.97
N LYS A 86 15.15 0.20 -10.03
CA LYS A 86 13.70 0.00 -10.29
C LYS A 86 12.86 1.13 -9.72
N GLN A 87 12.88 1.36 -8.40
CA GLN A 87 12.12 2.41 -7.72
C GLN A 87 10.64 2.43 -8.13
N ILE A 88 9.95 1.31 -7.86
CA ILE A 88 8.58 1.05 -8.30
C ILE A 88 7.68 0.78 -7.10
N ILE A 89 6.43 1.23 -7.20
CA ILE A 89 5.31 0.88 -6.32
C ILE A 89 4.28 0.11 -7.12
N LEU A 90 3.75 -0.95 -6.53
CA LEU A 90 2.62 -1.72 -7.05
C LEU A 90 1.44 -1.55 -6.08
N ILE A 91 0.27 -1.28 -6.62
CA ILE A 91 -1.00 -1.42 -5.91
C ILE A 91 -1.50 -2.82 -6.22
N CYS A 92 -1.74 -3.61 -5.17
CA CYS A 92 -2.05 -5.03 -5.28
C CYS A 92 -3.34 -5.37 -4.55
N PHE A 93 -4.03 -6.38 -5.04
CA PHE A 93 -5.11 -7.06 -4.35
C PHE A 93 -4.67 -8.50 -4.02
N PHE A 94 -4.78 -8.88 -2.76
CA PHE A 94 -4.58 -10.25 -2.30
C PHE A 94 -5.92 -10.95 -2.17
N ASP A 95 -6.09 -12.05 -2.90
CA ASP A 95 -7.23 -12.96 -2.76
C ASP A 95 -6.84 -14.05 -1.73
N SER A 96 -7.47 -14.04 -0.57
CA SER A 96 -7.15 -14.98 0.51
C SER A 96 -7.64 -16.41 0.24
N VAL A 97 -8.62 -16.60 -0.64
CA VAL A 97 -9.16 -17.91 -1.02
C VAL A 97 -8.23 -18.57 -2.04
N ARG A 98 -7.92 -17.84 -3.12
CA ARG A 98 -7.03 -18.33 -4.20
C ARG A 98 -5.55 -18.22 -3.83
N LYS A 99 -5.20 -17.49 -2.77
CA LYS A 99 -3.83 -17.17 -2.32
C LYS A 99 -2.97 -16.57 -3.43
N ASN A 100 -3.56 -15.73 -4.25
CA ASN A 100 -2.89 -15.06 -5.36
C ASN A 100 -2.94 -13.54 -5.20
N ILE A 101 -2.08 -12.86 -5.98
CA ILE A 101 -2.02 -11.40 -6.02
C ILE A 101 -2.38 -10.93 -7.43
N THR A 102 -3.31 -9.97 -7.49
CA THR A 102 -3.64 -9.24 -8.72
C THR A 102 -3.06 -7.84 -8.63
N VAL A 103 -2.29 -7.42 -9.65
CA VAL A 103 -1.76 -6.05 -9.73
C VAL A 103 -2.83 -5.13 -10.32
N ILE A 104 -3.16 -4.08 -9.59
CA ILE A 104 -4.09 -3.02 -10.00
C ILE A 104 -3.38 -2.00 -10.88
N GLY A 105 -2.17 -1.61 -10.47
CA GLY A 105 -1.37 -0.65 -11.21
C GLY A 105 0.01 -0.46 -10.61
N ALA A 106 0.87 0.25 -11.35
CA ALA A 106 2.24 0.53 -10.96
C ALA A 106 2.60 2.00 -11.25
N ASP A 107 3.48 2.59 -10.43
CA ASP A 107 4.00 3.94 -10.64
C ASP A 107 5.46 4.03 -10.18
N LYS A 108 6.16 5.08 -10.60
CA LYS A 108 7.52 5.38 -10.14
C LYS A 108 7.49 6.05 -8.77
N ILE A 109 8.49 5.72 -7.96
CA ILE A 109 8.66 6.31 -6.62
C ILE A 109 10.08 6.84 -6.41
N SER A 110 10.33 7.41 -5.23
CA SER A 110 11.68 7.61 -4.71
C SER A 110 11.76 7.12 -3.28
N THR A 111 12.70 6.22 -3.03
CA THR A 111 13.05 5.74 -1.69
C THR A 111 14.33 6.39 -1.16
N GLY A 112 14.79 5.98 0.01
CA GLY A 112 15.93 6.56 0.72
C GLY A 112 17.25 6.44 -0.01
N ASN A 113 18.02 7.55 -0.05
CA ASN A 113 19.36 7.61 -0.65
C ASN A 113 20.44 7.62 0.43
N GLN A 114 20.88 6.43 0.86
CA GLN A 114 21.91 6.29 1.90
C GLN A 114 23.28 6.90 1.52
N ASN A 115 23.53 7.18 0.24
CA ASN A 115 24.80 7.75 -0.23
C ASN A 115 24.95 9.25 0.12
N ARG A 116 23.91 9.86 0.72
CA ARG A 116 23.93 11.27 1.15
C ARG A 116 24.00 11.37 2.67
N ARG A 117 24.83 12.28 3.16
CA ARG A 117 24.91 12.60 4.59
C ARG A 117 23.54 13.02 5.13
N GLY A 118 23.09 12.42 6.25
CA GLY A 118 21.78 12.68 6.85
C GLY A 118 20.60 12.05 6.13
N TYR A 119 20.87 11.13 5.19
CA TYR A 119 19.87 10.31 4.51
C TYR A 119 20.03 8.84 4.92
N PHE A 120 18.94 8.09 4.83
CA PHE A 120 18.85 6.70 5.27
C PHE A 120 18.28 5.84 4.15
N ILE A 121 18.59 4.56 4.14
CA ILE A 121 17.90 3.61 3.26
C ILE A 121 16.51 3.34 3.80
N THR A 122 15.52 3.21 2.91
CA THR A 122 14.17 2.79 3.30
C THR A 122 14.22 1.34 3.80
N PRO A 123 13.67 0.99 4.98
CA PRO A 123 13.71 -0.36 5.52
C PRO A 123 12.93 -1.34 4.64
N VAL A 124 13.33 -2.61 4.62
CA VAL A 124 12.61 -3.73 4.00
C VAL A 124 11.77 -4.42 5.07
N GLY A 125 10.57 -4.87 4.72
CA GLY A 125 9.70 -5.58 5.65
C GLY A 125 8.22 -5.40 5.35
N VAL A 126 7.39 -5.72 6.36
CA VAL A 126 5.94 -5.54 6.38
C VAL A 126 5.61 -4.44 7.39
N PHE A 127 4.89 -3.43 6.97
CA PHE A 127 4.54 -2.28 7.78
C PHE A 127 3.03 -2.03 7.75
N GLU A 128 2.46 -1.61 8.89
CA GLU A 128 1.03 -1.37 9.02
C GLU A 128 0.73 0.12 9.20
N HIS A 129 -0.26 0.61 8.46
CA HIS A 129 -0.85 1.92 8.69
C HIS A 129 -2.06 1.79 9.62
N THR A 130 -1.85 2.12 10.89
CA THR A 130 -2.86 2.01 11.94
C THR A 130 -3.12 3.37 12.61
N ILE A 131 -4.21 3.47 13.35
CA ILE A 131 -4.51 4.67 14.14
C ILE A 131 -3.49 4.97 15.26
N LYS A 132 -2.65 3.98 15.64
CA LYS A 132 -1.56 4.16 16.62
C LYS A 132 -0.49 5.12 16.08
N ASN A 133 -0.20 5.04 14.78
CA ASN A 133 0.69 5.95 14.07
C ASN A 133 -0.16 6.83 13.16
N ARG A 134 -0.76 7.86 13.76
CA ARG A 134 -1.71 8.70 13.05
C ARG A 134 -1.04 9.44 11.90
N GLY A 135 -1.51 9.16 10.68
CA GLY A 135 -1.18 9.95 9.52
C GLY A 135 -1.75 11.37 9.58
N TYR A 136 -1.43 12.20 8.60
CA TYR A 136 -1.87 13.59 8.56
C TYR A 136 -2.04 14.08 7.12
N ARG A 137 -2.46 15.34 6.99
CA ARG A 137 -2.49 16.03 5.69
C ARG A 137 -1.41 17.09 5.63
N ALA A 138 -0.68 17.10 4.53
CA ALA A 138 0.41 18.05 4.30
C ALA A 138 -0.10 19.51 4.34
N LEU A 139 0.65 20.37 4.99
CA LEU A 139 0.37 21.81 5.02
C LEU A 139 0.66 22.49 3.66
N GLY A 140 1.48 21.86 2.81
CA GLY A 140 1.90 22.41 1.52
C GLY A 140 2.91 23.55 1.64
N THR A 141 3.55 23.69 2.81
CA THR A 141 4.60 24.69 3.04
C THR A 141 5.83 24.38 2.19
N LYS A 142 6.46 25.43 1.69
CA LYS A 142 7.74 25.33 0.99
C LYS A 142 8.89 25.46 1.98
N ASN A 143 9.94 24.68 1.77
CA ASN A 143 11.21 24.87 2.47
C ASN A 143 12.00 26.08 1.86
N GLU A 144 13.17 26.38 2.42
CA GLU A 144 14.07 27.48 1.96
C GLU A 144 14.43 27.38 0.47
N LYS A 145 14.41 26.18 -0.12
CA LYS A 145 14.66 25.95 -1.55
C LYS A 145 13.39 26.02 -2.42
N GLY A 146 12.26 26.41 -1.85
CA GLY A 146 10.99 26.51 -2.54
C GLY A 146 10.25 25.19 -2.76
N TRP A 147 10.65 24.07 -2.12
CA TRP A 147 10.07 22.73 -2.30
C TRP A 147 9.03 22.40 -1.25
N ARG A 148 7.97 21.73 -1.68
CA ARG A 148 6.95 21.13 -0.79
C ARG A 148 7.34 19.69 -0.49
N GLY A 149 8.02 19.48 0.62
CA GLY A 149 8.58 18.16 0.97
C GLY A 149 7.55 17.02 1.03
N LEU A 150 6.30 17.34 1.41
CA LEU A 150 5.20 16.39 1.57
C LEU A 150 4.06 16.58 0.55
N GLY A 151 4.34 17.23 -0.58
CA GLY A 151 3.36 17.54 -1.60
C GLY A 151 2.58 18.84 -1.35
N ILE A 152 1.51 19.05 -2.11
CA ILE A 152 0.66 20.23 -1.99
C ILE A 152 -0.19 20.18 -0.73
N LYS A 153 -0.77 21.31 -0.34
CA LYS A 153 -1.70 21.39 0.80
C LYS A 153 -2.82 20.36 0.67
N GLY A 154 -3.02 19.58 1.75
CA GLY A 154 -4.04 18.56 1.84
C GLY A 154 -3.66 17.20 1.24
N SER A 155 -2.45 17.02 0.67
CA SER A 155 -1.95 15.69 0.30
C SER A 155 -1.95 14.77 1.51
N ARG A 156 -2.33 13.51 1.33
CA ARG A 156 -2.34 12.51 2.40
C ARG A 156 -0.91 12.08 2.73
N VAL A 157 -0.62 11.92 4.01
CA VAL A 157 0.62 11.34 4.52
C VAL A 157 0.23 10.14 5.37
N TRP A 158 0.63 8.94 4.94
CA TRP A 158 0.48 7.70 5.70
C TRP A 158 1.73 7.49 6.54
N ASP A 159 1.53 7.21 7.81
CA ASP A 159 2.58 7.07 8.81
C ASP A 159 2.64 5.62 9.28
N PHE A 160 3.79 4.99 9.14
CA PHE A 160 4.07 3.60 9.54
C PHE A 160 4.90 3.50 10.81
N GLY A 161 5.05 4.64 11.53
CA GLY A 161 5.79 4.69 12.80
C GLY A 161 7.30 4.75 12.65
N TRP A 162 7.98 4.57 13.78
CA TRP A 162 9.44 4.49 13.84
C TRP A 162 9.90 3.10 13.44
N GLN A 163 10.83 3.04 12.49
CA GLN A 163 11.33 1.81 11.89
C GLN A 163 12.85 1.79 11.90
N LYS A 164 13.40 0.63 12.20
CA LYS A 164 14.84 0.40 12.20
C LYS A 164 15.38 0.24 10.78
N THR A 165 16.54 0.83 10.53
CA THR A 165 17.23 0.73 9.25
C THR A 165 18.75 0.78 9.46
N PRO A 166 19.53 0.03 8.65
CA PRO A 166 21.00 0.07 8.76
C PRO A 166 21.57 1.39 8.26
N LYS A 167 22.60 1.88 8.96
CA LYS A 167 23.43 3.00 8.55
C LYS A 167 24.83 2.91 9.18
N ASP A 168 25.86 2.97 8.35
CA ASP A 168 27.28 3.04 8.80
C ASP A 168 27.62 1.95 9.84
N ASN A 169 27.22 0.68 9.57
CA ASN A 169 27.36 -0.49 10.45
C ASN A 169 26.59 -0.41 11.79
N GLN A 170 25.65 0.52 11.92
CA GLN A 170 24.76 0.65 13.06
C GLN A 170 23.31 0.53 12.63
N GLU A 171 22.42 0.20 13.58
CA GLU A 171 21.00 0.29 13.40
C GLU A 171 20.49 1.62 13.93
N VAL A 172 19.76 2.36 13.10
CA VAL A 172 19.16 3.65 13.44
C VAL A 172 17.65 3.60 13.24
N GLU A 173 16.91 4.47 13.90
CA GLU A 173 15.48 4.60 13.73
C GLU A 173 15.12 5.79 12.84
N ILE A 174 14.18 5.55 11.92
CA ILE A 174 13.60 6.60 11.08
C ILE A 174 12.09 6.55 11.14
N ARG A 175 11.42 7.69 10.98
CA ARG A 175 9.97 7.72 10.77
C ARG A 175 9.67 7.33 9.33
N LEU A 176 9.00 6.19 9.12
CA LEU A 176 8.65 5.72 7.79
C LEU A 176 7.32 6.33 7.35
N LEU A 177 7.36 7.12 6.28
CA LEU A 177 6.19 7.77 5.70
C LEU A 177 6.05 7.40 4.23
N LEU A 178 4.79 7.29 3.76
CA LEU A 178 4.41 7.32 2.35
C LEU A 178 3.69 8.65 2.09
N HIS A 179 4.17 9.44 1.13
CA HIS A 179 3.61 10.78 0.89
C HIS A 179 3.88 11.29 -0.53
N ALA A 180 3.09 12.26 -0.97
CA ALA A 180 3.35 12.96 -2.22
C ALA A 180 4.67 13.75 -2.15
N THR A 181 5.23 14.09 -3.29
CA THR A 181 6.37 15.00 -3.41
C THR A 181 5.95 16.34 -4.05
N ASP A 182 6.90 17.27 -4.16
CA ASP A 182 6.65 18.54 -4.88
C ASP A 182 6.32 18.27 -6.35
N PRO A 183 5.21 18.80 -6.88
CA PRO A 183 4.78 18.52 -8.25
C PRO A 183 5.70 19.10 -9.33
N VAL A 184 6.46 20.15 -9.01
CA VAL A 184 7.35 20.83 -9.97
C VAL A 184 8.76 20.25 -9.94
N PHE A 185 9.32 20.09 -8.75
CA PHE A 185 10.72 19.72 -8.55
C PHE A 185 10.89 18.26 -8.14
N GLY A 186 9.95 17.71 -7.35
CA GLY A 186 10.04 16.39 -6.77
C GLY A 186 9.60 15.28 -7.71
N GLU A 187 8.50 15.45 -8.46
CA GLU A 187 7.98 14.42 -9.36
C GLU A 187 8.96 14.07 -10.49
N LYS A 188 9.75 15.01 -10.96
CA LYS A 188 10.81 14.77 -11.95
C LYS A 188 11.92 13.83 -11.47
N ARG A 189 11.96 13.56 -10.16
CA ARG A 189 12.98 12.75 -9.50
C ARG A 189 12.46 11.36 -9.11
N LEU A 190 11.18 11.09 -9.35
CA LEU A 190 10.61 9.75 -9.19
C LEU A 190 11.28 8.78 -10.18
N GLY A 191 11.48 7.54 -9.75
CA GLY A 191 12.29 6.54 -10.43
C GLY A 191 13.77 6.54 -10.01
N LYS A 192 14.16 7.34 -9.01
CA LYS A 192 15.53 7.41 -8.48
C LYS A 192 15.51 7.44 -6.94
N ILE A 193 16.53 6.86 -6.31
CA ILE A 193 16.74 7.02 -4.87
C ILE A 193 17.03 8.50 -4.57
N ASP A 194 16.14 9.18 -3.83
CA ASP A 194 16.29 10.63 -3.56
C ASP A 194 15.68 11.08 -2.23
N SER A 195 15.02 10.22 -1.46
CA SER A 195 14.41 10.58 -0.19
C SER A 195 15.39 10.44 0.99
N LYS A 196 14.97 10.96 2.16
CA LYS A 196 15.68 10.76 3.44
C LYS A 196 15.34 9.44 4.13
N GLY A 197 14.63 8.52 3.46
CA GLY A 197 14.18 7.24 4.03
C GLY A 197 12.68 7.00 3.82
N CYS A 198 11.86 8.04 3.64
CA CYS A 198 10.44 7.92 3.29
C CYS A 198 10.24 7.45 1.86
N ILE A 199 9.01 7.06 1.51
CA ILE A 199 8.59 6.73 0.16
C ILE A 199 7.85 7.93 -0.43
N ARG A 200 8.40 8.50 -1.51
CA ARG A 200 7.79 9.60 -2.25
C ARG A 200 7.05 9.07 -3.46
N ILE A 201 5.82 9.51 -3.65
CA ILE A 201 4.95 9.17 -4.77
C ILE A 201 4.49 10.41 -5.53
N SER A 202 3.91 10.22 -6.72
CA SER A 202 3.30 11.29 -7.49
C SER A 202 2.06 11.85 -6.77
N GLY A 203 1.70 13.10 -7.05
CA GLY A 203 0.47 13.70 -6.53
C GLY A 203 -0.79 13.00 -7.05
N LYS A 204 -0.75 12.44 -8.26
CA LYS A 204 -1.84 11.66 -8.86
C LYS A 204 -2.05 10.36 -8.09
N LEU A 205 -0.98 9.60 -7.85
CA LEU A 205 -1.05 8.37 -7.05
C LEU A 205 -1.50 8.66 -5.62
N ASN A 206 -1.00 9.73 -4.99
CA ASN A 206 -1.43 10.14 -3.65
C ASN A 206 -2.95 10.39 -3.58
N LYS A 207 -3.51 11.10 -4.58
CA LYS A 207 -4.96 11.33 -4.67
C LYS A 207 -5.74 10.04 -4.87
N PHE A 208 -5.24 9.13 -5.71
CA PHE A 208 -5.84 7.83 -5.97
C PHE A 208 -5.92 6.99 -4.69
N LEU A 209 -4.79 6.79 -3.99
CA LEU A 209 -4.73 6.02 -2.75
C LEU A 209 -5.64 6.60 -1.65
N ASP A 210 -5.69 7.92 -1.53
CA ASP A 210 -6.55 8.64 -0.57
C ASP A 210 -8.04 8.50 -0.93
N HIS A 211 -8.40 8.65 -2.22
CA HIS A 211 -9.78 8.59 -2.67
C HIS A 211 -10.39 7.20 -2.45
N TYR A 212 -9.66 6.16 -2.81
CA TYR A 212 -10.12 4.77 -2.69
C TYR A 212 -9.80 4.09 -1.35
N GLY A 213 -9.15 4.79 -0.42
CA GLY A 213 -8.89 4.28 0.93
C GLY A 213 -8.02 3.03 0.99
N ILE A 214 -7.10 2.87 0.03
CA ILE A 214 -6.33 1.63 -0.16
C ILE A 214 -5.60 1.15 1.10
N LEU A 215 -5.14 2.08 1.94
CA LEU A 215 -4.41 1.81 3.18
C LEU A 215 -5.17 2.24 4.44
N ASP A 216 -6.43 2.59 4.34
CA ASP A 216 -7.15 3.27 5.42
C ASP A 216 -8.16 2.35 6.14
N LYS A 217 -8.00 1.00 6.12
CA LYS A 217 -8.92 0.05 6.78
C LYS A 217 -9.23 0.44 8.22
N ASP A 218 -8.21 0.56 9.07
CA ASP A 218 -8.38 0.90 10.49
C ASP A 218 -9.02 2.29 10.68
N TYR A 219 -8.82 3.19 9.72
CA TYR A 219 -9.39 4.55 9.75
C TYR A 219 -10.87 4.56 9.36
N GLU A 220 -11.27 3.76 8.36
CA GLU A 220 -12.68 3.63 7.96
C GLU A 220 -13.51 2.96 9.07
N GLU A 221 -12.95 1.95 9.75
CA GLU A 221 -13.59 1.30 10.89
C GLU A 221 -13.82 2.28 12.06
N GLN A 222 -12.95 3.28 12.21
CA GLN A 222 -12.97 4.23 13.32
C GLN A 222 -13.27 5.68 12.89
N LYS A 223 -13.90 5.86 11.73
CA LYS A 223 -14.24 7.19 11.17
C LYS A 223 -15.17 8.04 12.05
N HIS A 224 -15.87 7.42 13.01
CA HIS A 224 -16.70 8.12 13.98
C HIS A 224 -15.88 8.94 15.00
N LEU A 225 -14.59 8.63 15.18
CA LEU A 225 -13.71 9.37 16.09
C LEU A 225 -13.30 10.72 15.47
N LYS A 226 -13.54 11.82 16.18
CA LYS A 226 -13.17 13.18 15.72
C LYS A 226 -11.72 13.31 15.29
N GLY A 227 -10.79 12.61 15.97
CA GLY A 227 -9.36 12.61 15.65
C GLY A 227 -9.01 11.84 14.38
N ILE A 228 -9.94 11.10 13.79
CA ILE A 228 -9.79 10.30 12.56
C ILE A 228 -10.62 10.93 11.42
N SER A 229 -11.87 11.29 11.68
CA SER A 229 -12.81 11.76 10.66
C SER A 229 -12.27 12.92 9.81
N TRP A 230 -11.55 13.87 10.40
CA TRP A 230 -10.97 15.01 9.66
C TRP A 230 -9.89 14.62 8.65
N LEU A 231 -9.26 13.45 8.82
CA LEU A 231 -8.28 12.90 7.87
C LEU A 231 -8.97 12.33 6.62
N LEU A 232 -10.18 11.82 6.80
CA LEU A 232 -10.96 11.19 5.74
C LEU A 232 -11.84 12.25 5.06
N ARG A 233 -11.54 12.57 3.80
CA ARG A 233 -12.35 13.52 3.02
C ARG A 233 -13.73 12.94 2.74
N THR A 234 -14.75 13.80 2.67
CA THR A 234 -16.15 13.39 2.45
C THR A 234 -16.42 12.87 1.03
N ASN A 235 -15.59 13.24 0.05
CA ASN A 235 -15.73 12.85 -1.35
C ASN A 235 -14.89 11.62 -1.72
N ARG A 236 -14.65 10.70 -0.78
CA ARG A 236 -13.94 9.44 -1.01
C ARG A 236 -14.91 8.33 -1.37
N GLU A 237 -14.41 7.34 -2.09
CA GLU A 237 -15.09 6.09 -2.41
C GLU A 237 -14.23 4.90 -1.90
N PRO A 238 -14.17 4.68 -0.57
CA PRO A 238 -13.32 3.63 -0.01
C PRO A 238 -13.71 2.26 -0.55
N MET A 239 -12.72 1.46 -0.93
CA MET A 239 -12.92 0.09 -1.38
C MET A 239 -13.37 -0.81 -0.23
N ILE A 240 -14.23 -1.78 -0.52
CA ILE A 240 -14.75 -2.75 0.47
C ILE A 240 -13.59 -3.53 1.10
N TYR A 241 -12.61 -3.91 0.27
CA TYR A 241 -11.42 -4.66 0.68
C TYR A 241 -10.23 -3.75 1.00
N GLY A 242 -10.46 -2.53 1.45
CA GLY A 242 -9.39 -1.63 1.89
C GLY A 242 -8.45 -2.33 2.88
N GLY A 243 -7.15 -2.14 2.72
CA GLY A 243 -6.14 -2.76 3.58
C GLY A 243 -5.42 -1.77 4.46
N LYS A 244 -4.30 -2.20 5.04
CA LYS A 244 -3.44 -1.37 5.90
C LYS A 244 -1.95 -1.64 5.69
N TYR A 245 -1.59 -2.58 4.79
CA TYR A 245 -0.22 -3.07 4.68
C TYR A 245 0.58 -2.39 3.58
N LEU A 246 1.80 -2.03 3.94
CA LEU A 246 2.88 -1.61 3.05
C LEU A 246 3.99 -2.66 3.13
N LEU A 247 4.21 -3.38 2.04
CA LEU A 247 5.29 -4.35 1.90
C LEU A 247 6.44 -3.70 1.15
N ILE A 248 7.66 -3.81 1.66
CA ILE A 248 8.84 -3.26 1.01
C ILE A 248 9.84 -4.37 0.76
N GLY A 249 10.20 -4.56 -0.50
CA GLY A 249 11.22 -5.48 -0.99
C GLY A 249 12.43 -4.76 -1.56
N ASP A 250 13.41 -5.57 -1.99
CA ASP A 250 14.63 -5.10 -2.65
C ASP A 250 15.06 -6.16 -3.69
N SER A 251 14.59 -6.00 -4.93
CA SER A 251 14.85 -6.96 -5.99
C SER A 251 16.34 -7.07 -6.41
N ALA A 252 17.19 -6.11 -5.98
CA ALA A 252 18.63 -6.22 -6.18
C ALA A 252 19.29 -7.27 -5.27
N LYS A 253 18.58 -7.78 -4.28
CA LYS A 253 19.08 -8.74 -3.28
C LYS A 253 18.45 -10.14 -3.41
N ARG A 254 17.72 -10.37 -4.48
CA ARG A 254 17.03 -11.64 -4.79
C ARG A 254 17.59 -12.34 -6.03
#